data_56cffefdd5093990364105dd8a2ee2f4
#
_entry.id   56cffefdd5093990364105dd8a2ee2f4
#
_cell.length_a   1.000
_cell.length_b   1.000
_cell.length_c   1.000
_cell.angle_alpha   90.00
_cell.angle_beta   90.00
_cell.angle_gamma   90.00
#
_symmetry.space_group_name_H-M   'P 1'
#
loop_
_entity.id
_entity.type
_entity.pdbx_description
1 polymer ?
#
loop_
_entity_poly.entity_id
_entity_poly.type
_entity_poly.pdbx_seq_one_letter_code
_entity_poly.pdbx_strand_id
1 'polypeptide(L)'
;FMPPEATQVSPLIPFSPMPGGALTANTQMLRDNNILHKFPEVIKAMREVVEKGGYGTSVTPVSQFYFQQAFNNVMFGPWNKIAEGYGKMVLGYFGKTPVAPDKEVVALASTQLKLEPTTKNALDLADADETKSLLHVKEILQKEKIQITDENLFIAASCKEKGIAFLKGEAKVNVRKNAPQKVEPSTSTSEFTVTVNGQKYHVSSEDGASTVVVNGETYQIDLKEGFEEGGIAPTAVSAMASSGQEIKAGLPGSIFKVLVNVGDSVEKGQAVVIIEAMKMEIEVAAPE
;
A
#
# COMPACT_ATOMS: atom_id res chain seq x y z
N PHE A 1 0.19 2.87 20.84
CA PHE A 1 -0.27 2.55 19.48
C PHE A 1 0.85 2.03 18.58
N MET A 2 1.75 1.22 19.12
CA MET A 2 2.79 0.57 18.31
C MET A 2 2.42 -0.90 18.08
N PRO A 3 2.52 -1.40 16.85
CA PRO A 3 2.37 -2.82 16.61
C PRO A 3 3.50 -3.57 17.32
N PRO A 4 3.27 -4.81 17.80
CA PRO A 4 4.29 -5.58 18.54
C PRO A 4 5.62 -5.68 17.82
N GLU A 5 5.60 -5.79 16.50
CA GLU A 5 6.80 -5.90 15.68
C GLU A 5 7.65 -4.63 15.65
N ALA A 6 7.04 -3.45 15.89
CA ALA A 6 7.79 -2.20 15.99
C ALA A 6 8.63 -2.09 17.26
N THR A 7 8.37 -2.95 18.25
CA THR A 7 9.13 -3.04 19.50
C THR A 7 10.20 -4.14 19.46
N GLN A 8 10.22 -4.96 18.41
CA GLN A 8 11.18 -6.04 18.26
C GLN A 8 12.47 -5.55 17.60
N VAL A 9 13.62 -6.03 18.08
CA VAL A 9 14.91 -5.78 17.45
C VAL A 9 15.00 -6.63 16.18
N SER A 10 15.22 -5.98 15.03
CA SER A 10 15.44 -6.67 13.76
C SER A 10 16.91 -6.58 13.34
N PRO A 11 17.58 -7.68 13.01
CA PRO A 11 18.96 -7.66 12.51
C PRO A 11 19.06 -7.05 11.09
N LEU A 12 17.93 -6.81 10.42
CA LEU A 12 17.90 -6.19 9.10
C LEU A 12 18.00 -4.66 9.14
N ILE A 13 17.71 -4.03 10.29
CA ILE A 13 17.77 -2.56 10.44
C ILE A 13 19.13 -1.98 10.04
N PRO A 14 20.29 -2.54 10.44
CA PRO A 14 21.59 -2.00 10.06
C PRO A 14 21.87 -2.04 8.55
N PHE A 15 21.17 -2.88 7.82
CA PHE A 15 21.34 -3.03 6.37
C PHE A 15 20.33 -2.21 5.56
N SER A 16 19.38 -1.55 6.25
CA SER A 16 18.34 -0.75 5.60
C SER A 16 18.72 0.73 5.65
N PRO A 17 18.87 1.41 4.49
CA PRO A 17 19.16 2.83 4.45
C PRO A 17 17.92 3.69 4.75
N MET A 18 16.95 3.18 5.52
CA MET A 18 15.72 3.88 5.88
C MET A 18 15.82 4.47 7.30
N PRO A 19 15.53 5.77 7.48
CA PRO A 19 15.35 6.32 8.82
C PRO A 19 14.11 5.70 9.49
N GLY A 20 14.08 5.71 10.83
CA GLY A 20 13.09 4.99 11.63
C GLY A 20 11.63 5.22 11.23
N GLY A 21 11.24 6.45 10.92
CA GLY A 21 9.89 6.78 10.46
C GLY A 21 9.54 6.15 9.11
N ALA A 22 10.48 6.12 8.16
CA ALA A 22 10.29 5.44 6.88
C ALA A 22 10.18 3.92 7.06
N LEU A 23 11.01 3.34 7.92
CA LEU A 23 10.94 1.91 8.25
C LEU A 23 9.57 1.54 8.81
N THR A 24 9.08 2.29 9.80
CA THR A 24 7.77 2.06 10.42
C THR A 24 6.62 2.18 9.41
N ALA A 25 6.64 3.24 8.58
CA ALA A 25 5.59 3.45 7.58
C ALA A 25 5.58 2.35 6.53
N ASN A 26 6.75 1.95 6.02
CA ASN A 26 6.85 0.94 4.96
C ASN A 26 6.51 -0.47 5.48
N THR A 27 6.95 -0.85 6.66
CA THR A 27 6.57 -2.14 7.26
C THR A 27 5.08 -2.18 7.57
N GLN A 28 4.48 -1.05 8.01
CA GLN A 28 3.05 -0.97 8.20
C GLN A 28 2.28 -1.15 6.89
N MET A 29 2.74 -0.52 5.79
CA MET A 29 2.13 -0.71 4.47
C MET A 29 2.20 -2.16 3.99
N LEU A 30 3.35 -2.82 4.15
CA LEU A 30 3.50 -4.24 3.82
C LEU A 30 2.55 -5.12 4.64
N ARG A 31 2.36 -4.80 5.92
CA ARG A 31 1.44 -5.52 6.82
C ARG A 31 -0.01 -5.32 6.40
N ASP A 32 -0.43 -4.09 6.16
CA ASP A 32 -1.79 -3.75 5.73
C ASP A 32 -2.18 -4.45 4.42
N ASN A 33 -1.19 -4.80 3.60
CA ASN A 33 -1.36 -5.53 2.34
C ASN A 33 -1.04 -7.04 2.45
N ASN A 34 -0.82 -7.59 3.66
CA ASN A 34 -0.49 -9.00 3.90
C ASN A 34 0.77 -9.51 3.18
N ILE A 35 1.72 -8.62 2.90
CA ILE A 35 2.98 -8.94 2.20
C ILE A 35 4.22 -8.62 3.05
N LEU A 36 4.09 -8.54 4.37
CA LEU A 36 5.21 -8.27 5.27
C LEU A 36 6.32 -9.32 5.14
N HIS A 37 5.99 -10.56 4.78
CA HIS A 37 6.95 -11.63 4.52
C HIS A 37 7.97 -11.28 3.40
N LYS A 38 7.63 -10.34 2.50
CA LYS A 38 8.52 -9.85 1.45
C LYS A 38 9.54 -8.82 1.93
N PHE A 39 9.41 -8.30 3.16
CA PHE A 39 10.28 -7.26 3.68
C PHE A 39 11.79 -7.62 3.59
N PRO A 40 12.26 -8.84 3.97
CA PRO A 40 13.67 -9.19 3.85
C PRO A 40 14.20 -9.14 2.41
N GLU A 41 13.38 -9.53 1.42
CA GLU A 41 13.75 -9.47 0.00
C GLU A 41 13.86 -8.01 -0.47
N VAL A 42 12.90 -7.17 -0.09
CA VAL A 42 12.92 -5.74 -0.42
C VAL A 42 14.15 -5.05 0.16
N ILE A 43 14.50 -5.32 1.43
CA ILE A 43 15.70 -4.74 2.05
C ILE A 43 16.98 -5.16 1.32
N LYS A 44 17.09 -6.42 0.90
CA LYS A 44 18.23 -6.88 0.09
C LYS A 44 18.31 -6.14 -1.24
N ALA A 45 17.18 -5.97 -1.92
CA ALA A 45 17.11 -5.25 -3.19
C ALA A 45 17.43 -3.75 -3.04
N MET A 46 17.15 -3.13 -1.89
CA MET A 46 17.44 -1.72 -1.65
C MET A 46 18.91 -1.35 -1.80
N ARG A 47 19.83 -2.26 -1.48
CA ARG A 47 21.26 -1.98 -1.63
C ARG A 47 21.62 -1.64 -3.07
N GLU A 48 21.21 -2.47 -4.02
CA GLU A 48 21.45 -2.25 -5.44
C GLU A 48 20.73 -0.97 -5.93
N VAL A 49 19.50 -0.75 -5.48
CA VAL A 49 18.71 0.44 -5.85
C VAL A 49 19.39 1.73 -5.40
N VAL A 50 19.95 1.77 -4.19
CA VAL A 50 20.70 2.92 -3.67
C VAL A 50 21.97 3.15 -4.49
N GLU A 51 22.73 2.10 -4.76
CA GLU A 51 23.97 2.15 -5.53
C GLU A 51 23.71 2.65 -6.96
N LYS A 52 22.80 2.02 -7.67
CA LYS A 52 22.44 2.43 -9.05
C LYS A 52 21.73 3.78 -9.12
N GLY A 53 21.12 4.21 -8.03
CA GLY A 53 20.49 5.54 -7.89
C GLY A 53 21.47 6.68 -7.61
N GLY A 54 22.76 6.39 -7.45
CA GLY A 54 23.78 7.42 -7.22
C GLY A 54 23.89 7.92 -5.79
N TYR A 55 23.49 7.13 -4.81
CA TYR A 55 23.65 7.40 -3.37
C TYR A 55 23.00 8.70 -2.89
N GLY A 56 21.85 9.08 -3.42
CA GLY A 56 21.08 10.22 -2.90
C GLY A 56 20.83 10.07 -1.39
N THR A 57 20.87 11.20 -0.68
CA THR A 57 20.68 11.21 0.77
C THR A 57 19.35 10.57 1.17
N SER A 58 19.41 9.51 1.98
CA SER A 58 18.23 8.72 2.39
C SER A 58 17.41 9.42 3.47
N VAL A 59 16.86 10.58 3.15
CA VAL A 59 15.83 11.31 3.91
C VAL A 59 14.55 11.38 3.09
N THR A 60 13.44 11.75 3.71
CA THR A 60 12.17 11.93 2.98
C THR A 60 12.31 13.05 1.92
N PRO A 61 11.92 12.80 0.67
CA PRO A 61 11.22 11.63 0.12
C PRO A 61 12.13 10.51 -0.45
N VAL A 62 13.44 10.69 -0.51
CA VAL A 62 14.37 9.79 -1.20
C VAL A 62 14.37 8.37 -0.63
N SER A 63 14.29 8.23 0.69
CA SER A 63 14.14 6.91 1.33
C SER A 63 12.90 6.15 0.85
N GLN A 64 11.82 6.87 0.56
CA GLN A 64 10.61 6.29 0.01
C GLN A 64 10.80 5.87 -1.46
N PHE A 65 11.53 6.65 -2.26
CA PHE A 65 11.85 6.29 -3.64
C PHE A 65 12.67 5.00 -3.72
N TYR A 66 13.66 4.85 -2.86
CA TYR A 66 14.45 3.63 -2.78
C TYR A 66 13.60 2.42 -2.40
N PHE A 67 12.75 2.58 -1.41
CA PHE A 67 11.87 1.50 -1.00
C PHE A 67 10.89 1.10 -2.11
N GLN A 68 10.25 2.06 -2.76
CA GLN A 68 9.31 1.80 -3.85
C GLN A 68 9.98 1.10 -5.03
N GLN A 69 11.20 1.51 -5.39
CA GLN A 69 11.92 0.85 -6.49
C GLN A 69 12.36 -0.55 -6.09
N ALA A 70 12.88 -0.75 -4.88
CA ALA A 70 13.25 -2.07 -4.39
C ALA A 70 12.02 -3.00 -4.32
N PHE A 71 10.89 -2.48 -3.88
CA PHE A 71 9.62 -3.18 -3.88
C PHE A 71 9.20 -3.58 -5.30
N ASN A 72 9.26 -2.66 -6.26
CA ASN A 72 8.96 -2.97 -7.65
C ASN A 72 9.87 -4.07 -8.20
N ASN A 73 11.17 -4.03 -7.89
CA ASN A 73 12.13 -5.04 -8.32
C ASN A 73 11.79 -6.44 -7.77
N VAL A 74 11.30 -6.51 -6.53
CA VAL A 74 10.90 -7.78 -5.91
C VAL A 74 9.57 -8.31 -6.47
N MET A 75 8.61 -7.42 -6.71
CA MET A 75 7.25 -7.83 -7.09
C MET A 75 7.08 -8.05 -8.59
N PHE A 76 7.74 -7.24 -9.42
CA PHE A 76 7.58 -7.26 -10.88
C PHE A 76 8.82 -7.78 -11.62
N GLY A 77 9.88 -8.11 -10.89
CA GLY A 77 11.18 -8.47 -11.44
C GLY A 77 12.13 -7.26 -11.55
N PRO A 78 13.46 -7.53 -11.50
CA PRO A 78 14.48 -6.48 -11.48
C PRO A 78 14.33 -5.51 -12.65
N TRP A 79 14.17 -4.22 -12.33
CA TRP A 79 14.11 -3.08 -13.28
C TRP A 79 12.99 -3.12 -14.33
N ASN A 80 12.07 -4.08 -14.25
CA ASN A 80 10.93 -4.18 -15.15
C ASN A 80 9.95 -3.01 -14.98
N LYS A 81 9.87 -2.46 -13.78
CA LYS A 81 9.01 -1.31 -13.47
C LYS A 81 9.77 -0.26 -12.68
N ILE A 82 9.94 0.92 -13.24
CA ILE A 82 10.55 2.06 -12.58
C ILE A 82 9.48 2.81 -11.76
N ALA A 83 9.75 3.02 -10.47
CA ALA A 83 8.92 3.86 -9.62
C ALA A 83 9.10 5.34 -10.00
N GLU A 84 8.01 6.09 -10.14
CA GLU A 84 8.04 7.47 -10.66
C GLU A 84 9.02 8.38 -9.91
N GLY A 85 8.94 8.40 -8.56
CA GLY A 85 9.85 9.22 -7.74
C GLY A 85 11.31 8.85 -7.92
N TYR A 86 11.62 7.54 -7.96
CA TYR A 86 12.97 7.06 -8.20
C TYR A 86 13.46 7.42 -9.61
N GLY A 87 12.63 7.19 -10.61
CA GLY A 87 12.95 7.54 -12.00
C GLY A 87 13.21 9.03 -12.18
N LYS A 88 12.36 9.90 -11.64
CA LYS A 88 12.59 11.36 -11.64
C LYS A 88 13.88 11.75 -10.93
N MET A 89 14.24 11.04 -9.83
CA MET A 89 15.50 11.28 -9.13
C MET A 89 16.71 10.97 -10.00
N VAL A 90 16.77 9.78 -10.61
CA VAL A 90 17.92 9.38 -11.46
C VAL A 90 17.99 10.17 -12.75
N LEU A 91 16.87 10.72 -13.25
CA LEU A 91 16.81 11.63 -14.38
C LEU A 91 17.21 13.07 -14.04
N GLY A 92 17.45 13.40 -12.75
CA GLY A 92 17.92 14.72 -12.34
C GLY A 92 16.84 15.75 -12.00
N TYR A 93 15.56 15.40 -12.00
CA TYR A 93 14.45 16.32 -11.72
C TYR A 93 14.43 16.88 -10.30
N PHE A 94 15.11 16.22 -9.37
CA PHE A 94 15.25 16.68 -7.97
C PHE A 94 16.66 17.19 -7.66
N GLY A 95 17.47 17.44 -8.70
CA GLY A 95 18.84 17.88 -8.59
C GLY A 95 19.84 16.73 -8.72
N LYS A 96 21.10 17.04 -8.42
CA LYS A 96 22.25 16.16 -8.64
C LYS A 96 22.42 15.17 -7.48
N THR A 97 22.61 13.90 -7.80
CA THR A 97 23.02 12.87 -6.83
C THR A 97 24.53 12.92 -6.53
N PRO A 98 25.02 12.43 -5.39
CA PRO A 98 26.44 12.43 -5.03
C PRO A 98 27.35 11.72 -6.04
N VAL A 99 26.85 10.62 -6.61
CA VAL A 99 27.51 9.87 -7.68
C VAL A 99 26.57 9.82 -8.87
N ALA A 100 27.08 9.78 -10.08
CA ALA A 100 26.25 9.64 -11.27
C ALA A 100 25.44 8.34 -11.20
N PRO A 101 24.12 8.37 -11.44
CA PRO A 101 23.32 7.18 -11.49
C PRO A 101 23.75 6.23 -12.60
N ASP A 102 23.41 4.96 -12.46
CA ASP A 102 23.68 3.92 -13.45
C ASP A 102 23.03 4.28 -14.81
N LYS A 103 23.80 4.19 -15.91
CA LYS A 103 23.34 4.63 -17.22
C LYS A 103 22.18 3.80 -17.77
N GLU A 104 22.15 2.50 -17.49
CA GLU A 104 21.07 1.61 -17.92
C GLU A 104 19.78 1.96 -17.20
N VAL A 105 19.87 2.23 -15.89
CA VAL A 105 18.72 2.64 -15.07
C VAL A 105 18.19 4.00 -15.53
N VAL A 106 19.07 4.95 -15.88
CA VAL A 106 18.67 6.25 -16.45
C VAL A 106 17.94 6.06 -17.77
N ALA A 107 18.43 5.19 -18.65
CA ALA A 107 17.78 4.92 -19.95
C ALA A 107 16.41 4.25 -19.76
N LEU A 108 16.30 3.29 -18.84
CA LEU A 108 15.04 2.64 -18.50
C LEU A 108 14.02 3.64 -17.90
N ALA A 109 14.48 4.51 -16.99
CA ALA A 109 13.64 5.55 -16.40
C ALA A 109 13.13 6.53 -17.46
N SER A 110 14.01 6.98 -18.36
CA SER A 110 13.63 7.86 -19.48
C SER A 110 12.56 7.23 -20.37
N THR A 111 12.75 5.97 -20.75
CA THR A 111 11.83 5.24 -21.62
C THR A 111 10.47 5.02 -20.94
N GLN A 112 10.48 4.54 -19.72
CA GLN A 112 9.23 4.17 -19.01
C GLN A 112 8.42 5.40 -18.57
N LEU A 113 9.10 6.44 -18.10
CA LEU A 113 8.43 7.68 -17.66
C LEU A 113 8.17 8.66 -18.80
N LYS A 114 8.74 8.42 -20.00
CA LYS A 114 8.70 9.34 -21.15
C LYS A 114 9.23 10.74 -20.80
N LEU A 115 10.32 10.77 -20.02
CA LEU A 115 10.97 11.97 -19.54
C LEU A 115 12.45 11.95 -19.93
N GLU A 116 12.97 13.08 -20.44
CA GLU A 116 14.38 13.21 -20.76
C GLU A 116 15.22 13.53 -19.52
N PRO A 117 16.46 13.00 -19.42
CA PRO A 117 17.39 13.40 -18.38
C PRO A 117 17.64 14.91 -18.40
N THR A 118 17.77 15.52 -17.21
CA THR A 118 17.96 16.96 -17.10
C THR A 118 19.03 17.32 -16.09
N THR A 119 19.70 18.45 -16.34
CA THR A 119 20.63 19.10 -15.39
C THR A 119 20.12 20.47 -14.95
N LYS A 120 18.89 20.82 -15.33
CA LYS A 120 18.27 22.08 -14.92
C LYS A 120 18.08 22.13 -13.42
N ASN A 121 18.06 23.35 -12.86
CA ASN A 121 17.75 23.53 -11.45
C ASN A 121 16.33 23.02 -11.15
N ALA A 122 16.18 22.28 -10.05
CA ALA A 122 14.89 21.72 -9.65
C ALA A 122 13.83 22.81 -9.34
N LEU A 123 14.25 23.98 -8.89
CA LEU A 123 13.34 25.13 -8.68
C LEU A 123 12.84 25.67 -10.02
N ASP A 124 13.74 25.86 -11.00
CA ASP A 124 13.34 26.34 -12.33
C ASP A 124 12.36 25.37 -13.01
N LEU A 125 12.56 24.05 -12.81
CA LEU A 125 11.64 23.03 -13.30
C LEU A 125 10.28 23.10 -12.59
N ALA A 126 10.27 23.37 -11.29
CA ALA A 126 9.04 23.51 -10.52
C ALA A 126 8.29 24.79 -10.88
N ASP A 127 8.99 25.90 -11.11
CA ASP A 127 8.42 27.20 -11.51
C ASP A 127 7.83 27.17 -12.91
N ALA A 128 8.40 26.34 -13.79
CA ALA A 128 7.89 26.11 -15.15
C ALA A 128 6.66 25.20 -15.21
N ASP A 129 6.32 24.52 -14.11
CA ASP A 129 5.19 23.60 -14.01
C ASP A 129 3.93 24.36 -13.59
N GLU A 130 3.10 24.72 -14.55
CA GLU A 130 1.84 25.46 -14.31
C GLU A 130 0.93 24.79 -13.28
N THR A 131 0.98 23.45 -13.18
CA THR A 131 0.18 22.68 -12.20
C THR A 131 0.56 22.94 -10.75
N LYS A 132 1.75 23.52 -10.52
CA LYS A 132 2.24 23.91 -9.21
C LYS A 132 2.02 25.39 -8.89
N SER A 133 1.42 26.13 -9.82
CA SER A 133 1.15 27.56 -9.63
C SER A 133 0.00 27.82 -8.66
N LEU A 134 0.05 28.95 -7.95
CA LEU A 134 -1.08 29.39 -7.12
C LEU A 134 -2.33 29.70 -7.95
N LEU A 135 -2.18 30.03 -9.23
CA LEU A 135 -3.30 30.23 -10.13
C LEU A 135 -4.06 28.93 -10.33
N HIS A 136 -3.35 27.85 -10.63
CA HIS A 136 -3.94 26.53 -10.77
C HIS A 136 -4.68 26.09 -9.49
N VAL A 137 -4.08 26.32 -8.32
CA VAL A 137 -4.74 26.01 -7.03
C VAL A 137 -6.02 26.82 -6.84
N LYS A 138 -6.03 28.11 -7.22
CA LYS A 138 -7.23 28.96 -7.17
C LYS A 138 -8.33 28.41 -8.10
N GLU A 139 -7.97 28.00 -9.30
CA GLU A 139 -8.92 27.38 -10.25
C GLU A 139 -9.57 26.10 -9.68
N ILE A 140 -8.76 25.25 -9.02
CA ILE A 140 -9.26 24.06 -8.33
C ILE A 140 -10.26 24.45 -7.24
N LEU A 141 -9.89 25.39 -6.35
CA LEU A 141 -10.79 25.84 -5.28
C LEU A 141 -12.11 26.41 -5.83
N GLN A 142 -12.05 27.21 -6.91
CA GLN A 142 -13.23 27.73 -7.58
C GLN A 142 -14.12 26.62 -8.14
N LYS A 143 -13.52 25.66 -8.83
CA LYS A 143 -14.23 24.51 -9.39
C LYS A 143 -14.93 23.68 -8.31
N GLU A 144 -14.25 23.48 -7.18
CA GLU A 144 -14.79 22.75 -6.02
C GLU A 144 -15.72 23.61 -5.12
N LYS A 145 -15.98 24.87 -5.51
CA LYS A 145 -16.83 25.83 -4.76
C LYS A 145 -16.35 26.08 -3.33
N ILE A 146 -15.04 26.06 -3.14
CA ILE A 146 -14.38 26.35 -1.86
C ILE A 146 -13.97 27.84 -1.86
N GLN A 147 -14.20 28.52 -0.74
CA GLN A 147 -13.82 29.93 -0.59
C GLN A 147 -12.30 30.09 -0.73
N ILE A 148 -11.87 31.07 -1.52
CA ILE A 148 -10.45 31.39 -1.68
C ILE A 148 -10.01 32.29 -0.53
N THR A 149 -9.38 31.70 0.46
CA THR A 149 -8.66 32.36 1.56
C THR A 149 -7.21 31.92 1.54
N ASP A 150 -6.32 32.66 2.20
CA ASP A 150 -4.91 32.28 2.28
C ASP A 150 -4.73 30.91 2.95
N GLU A 151 -5.54 30.60 3.97
CA GLU A 151 -5.53 29.30 4.63
C GLU A 151 -5.97 28.16 3.69
N ASN A 152 -7.08 28.35 2.97
CA ASN A 152 -7.57 27.35 2.04
C ASN A 152 -6.62 27.14 0.85
N LEU A 153 -6.00 28.22 0.36
CA LEU A 153 -4.94 28.14 -0.65
C LEU A 153 -3.74 27.36 -0.14
N PHE A 154 -3.29 27.63 1.09
CA PHE A 154 -2.17 26.89 1.68
C PHE A 154 -2.49 25.40 1.85
N ILE A 155 -3.67 25.07 2.38
CA ILE A 155 -4.12 23.68 2.55
C ILE A 155 -4.20 22.97 1.20
N ALA A 156 -4.83 23.60 0.21
CA ALA A 156 -4.99 23.00 -1.12
C ALA A 156 -3.64 22.82 -1.84
N ALA A 157 -2.76 23.82 -1.78
CA ALA A 157 -1.43 23.76 -2.40
C ALA A 157 -0.53 22.70 -1.74
N SER A 158 -0.54 22.61 -0.41
CA SER A 158 0.34 21.73 0.35
C SER A 158 -0.15 20.29 0.39
N CYS A 159 -1.47 20.07 0.54
CA CYS A 159 -2.08 18.77 0.74
C CYS A 159 -2.83 18.24 -0.50
N LYS A 160 -2.88 19.02 -1.58
CA LYS A 160 -3.49 18.63 -2.87
C LYS A 160 -4.91 18.05 -2.67
N GLU A 161 -5.21 16.91 -3.28
CA GLU A 161 -6.52 16.24 -3.20
C GLU A 161 -6.97 15.95 -1.77
N LYS A 162 -6.05 15.58 -0.88
CA LYS A 162 -6.38 15.33 0.54
C LYS A 162 -6.78 16.64 1.24
N GLY A 163 -6.16 17.75 0.87
CA GLY A 163 -6.54 19.09 1.35
C GLY A 163 -7.92 19.50 0.86
N ILE A 164 -8.22 19.27 -0.41
CA ILE A 164 -9.54 19.53 -0.98
C ILE A 164 -10.62 18.71 -0.27
N ALA A 165 -10.39 17.39 -0.09
CA ALA A 165 -11.32 16.53 0.65
C ALA A 165 -11.54 17.02 2.09
N PHE A 166 -10.47 17.50 2.76
CA PHE A 166 -10.57 18.09 4.09
C PHE A 166 -11.44 19.37 4.09
N LEU A 167 -11.21 20.28 3.17
CA LEU A 167 -11.94 21.53 3.06
C LEU A 167 -13.43 21.32 2.72
N LYS A 168 -13.75 20.22 2.03
CA LYS A 168 -15.13 19.79 1.76
C LYS A 168 -15.80 19.04 2.93
N GLY A 169 -15.04 18.72 3.99
CA GLY A 169 -15.56 17.90 5.09
C GLY A 169 -15.65 16.40 4.78
N GLU A 170 -15.08 15.95 3.68
CA GLU A 170 -15.10 14.56 3.20
C GLU A 170 -13.86 13.74 3.69
N ALA A 171 -12.92 14.41 4.37
CA ALA A 171 -11.71 13.76 4.82
C ALA A 171 -12.00 12.68 5.87
N LYS A 172 -11.48 11.48 5.66
CA LYS A 172 -11.57 10.40 6.64
C LYS A 172 -10.60 10.66 7.79
N VAL A 173 -11.07 10.50 9.01
CA VAL A 173 -10.22 10.52 10.21
C VAL A 173 -9.43 9.21 10.24
N ASN A 174 -8.16 9.26 9.84
CA ASN A 174 -7.27 8.09 9.80
C ASN A 174 -6.53 7.85 11.11
N VAL A 175 -7.09 8.27 12.25
CA VAL A 175 -6.52 7.96 13.55
C VAL A 175 -6.95 6.56 13.94
N ARG A 176 -6.01 5.62 13.92
CA ARG A 176 -6.24 4.30 14.49
C ARG A 176 -6.30 4.45 16.01
N LYS A 177 -7.44 4.21 16.59
CA LYS A 177 -7.59 4.04 18.04
C LYS A 177 -7.62 2.55 18.29
N ASN A 178 -6.79 2.07 19.21
CA ASN A 178 -7.05 0.76 19.78
C ASN A 178 -8.44 0.82 20.40
N ALA A 179 -9.33 -0.06 20.00
CA ALA A 179 -10.50 -0.29 20.81
C ALA A 179 -9.99 -0.57 22.23
N PRO A 180 -10.55 0.05 23.29
CA PRO A 180 -10.21 -0.36 24.64
C PRO A 180 -10.36 -1.88 24.66
N GLN A 181 -9.26 -2.60 24.93
CA GLN A 181 -9.38 -4.01 25.24
C GLN A 181 -10.37 -4.05 26.38
N LYS A 182 -11.57 -4.58 26.14
CA LYS A 182 -12.39 -5.05 27.24
C LYS A 182 -11.51 -6.07 27.92
N VAL A 183 -10.92 -5.67 29.03
CA VAL A 183 -10.39 -6.61 30.00
C VAL A 183 -11.67 -7.23 30.56
N GLU A 184 -12.14 -8.27 29.93
CA GLU A 184 -13.14 -9.11 30.50
C GLU A 184 -12.44 -9.81 31.68
N PRO A 185 -13.04 -9.78 32.89
CA PRO A 185 -12.46 -10.50 33.98
C PRO A 185 -12.37 -11.97 33.57
N SER A 186 -11.18 -12.52 33.68
CA SER A 186 -10.84 -13.91 33.38
C SER A 186 -11.59 -14.87 34.29
N THR A 187 -12.83 -15.12 33.98
CA THR A 187 -13.64 -16.28 34.36
C THR A 187 -14.91 -16.23 33.51
N SER A 188 -14.80 -16.42 32.22
CA SER A 188 -15.97 -16.56 31.37
C SER A 188 -15.94 -17.94 30.72
N THR A 189 -16.80 -18.80 31.21
CA THR A 189 -17.29 -19.91 30.41
C THR A 189 -17.93 -19.32 29.18
N SER A 190 -17.28 -19.46 28.00
CA SER A 190 -17.86 -18.98 26.76
C SER A 190 -18.85 -20.00 26.24
N GLU A 191 -20.13 -19.62 26.27
CA GLU A 191 -21.21 -20.45 25.73
C GLU A 191 -21.60 -19.92 24.34
N PHE A 192 -21.61 -20.79 23.32
CA PHE A 192 -22.05 -20.47 21.97
C PHE A 192 -22.84 -21.61 21.35
N THR A 193 -23.68 -21.26 20.40
CA THR A 193 -24.42 -22.25 19.62
C THR A 193 -23.79 -22.32 18.22
N VAL A 194 -23.26 -23.50 17.89
CA VAL A 194 -22.71 -23.81 16.57
C VAL A 194 -23.77 -24.55 15.76
N THR A 195 -24.02 -24.12 14.54
CA THR A 195 -24.94 -24.82 13.63
C THR A 195 -24.13 -25.48 12.51
N VAL A 196 -24.19 -26.80 12.44
CA VAL A 196 -23.55 -27.61 11.39
C VAL A 196 -24.62 -28.38 10.64
N ASN A 197 -24.70 -28.22 9.35
CA ASN A 197 -25.69 -28.87 8.50
C ASN A 197 -27.16 -28.72 8.98
N GLY A 198 -27.49 -27.54 9.54
CA GLY A 198 -28.83 -27.24 10.06
C GLY A 198 -29.10 -27.75 11.49
N GLN A 199 -28.20 -28.53 12.08
CA GLN A 199 -28.30 -29.04 13.44
C GLN A 199 -27.56 -28.10 14.40
N LYS A 200 -28.23 -27.72 15.52
CA LYS A 200 -27.68 -26.81 16.52
C LYS A 200 -26.99 -27.61 17.61
N TYR A 201 -25.76 -27.16 17.94
CA TYR A 201 -24.95 -27.69 19.03
C TYR A 201 -24.70 -26.58 20.05
N HIS A 202 -24.97 -26.85 21.34
CA HIS A 202 -24.57 -25.99 22.43
C HIS A 202 -23.13 -26.35 22.83
N VAL A 203 -22.24 -25.36 22.76
CA VAL A 203 -20.81 -25.53 23.07
C VAL A 203 -20.45 -24.60 24.21
N SER A 204 -19.89 -25.13 25.30
CA SER A 204 -19.27 -24.35 26.35
C SER A 204 -17.78 -24.66 26.44
N SER A 205 -16.97 -23.61 26.52
CA SER A 205 -15.52 -23.69 26.64
C SER A 205 -15.05 -22.82 27.80
N GLU A 206 -14.16 -23.34 28.61
CA GLU A 206 -13.44 -22.55 29.61
C GLU A 206 -12.15 -22.02 28.99
N ASP A 207 -11.80 -20.77 29.29
CA ASP A 207 -10.63 -20.09 28.72
C ASP A 207 -9.32 -20.88 28.96
N GLY A 208 -8.63 -21.29 27.88
CA GLY A 208 -7.40 -22.07 27.95
C GLY A 208 -7.58 -23.58 28.17
N ALA A 209 -8.82 -24.08 28.15
CA ALA A 209 -9.07 -25.50 28.30
C ALA A 209 -8.90 -26.24 26.95
N SER A 210 -8.20 -27.36 26.98
CA SER A 210 -8.13 -28.31 25.84
C SER A 210 -9.39 -29.17 25.70
N THR A 211 -10.49 -28.76 26.34
CA THR A 211 -11.76 -29.49 26.37
C THR A 211 -12.94 -28.58 26.11
N VAL A 212 -13.90 -29.05 25.31
CA VAL A 212 -15.19 -28.39 25.09
C VAL A 212 -16.32 -29.36 25.40
N VAL A 213 -17.43 -28.85 25.92
CA VAL A 213 -18.63 -29.62 26.14
C VAL A 213 -19.62 -29.29 25.03
N VAL A 214 -20.06 -30.34 24.31
CA VAL A 214 -21.02 -30.22 23.19
C VAL A 214 -22.24 -31.08 23.55
N ASN A 215 -23.40 -30.46 23.73
CA ASN A 215 -24.64 -31.12 24.13
C ASN A 215 -24.52 -32.01 25.39
N GLY A 216 -23.64 -31.64 26.34
CA GLY A 216 -23.41 -32.38 27.56
C GLY A 216 -22.35 -33.48 27.53
N GLU A 217 -21.74 -33.72 26.38
CA GLU A 217 -20.59 -34.61 26.21
C GLU A 217 -19.28 -33.81 26.11
N THR A 218 -18.21 -34.28 26.78
CA THR A 218 -16.91 -33.62 26.82
C THR A 218 -15.99 -34.16 25.74
N TYR A 219 -15.46 -33.25 24.94
CA TYR A 219 -14.49 -33.56 23.87
C TYR A 219 -13.15 -32.91 24.17
N GLN A 220 -12.07 -33.62 23.95
CA GLN A 220 -10.73 -33.02 23.91
C GLN A 220 -10.50 -32.37 22.55
N ILE A 221 -10.06 -31.11 22.57
CA ILE A 221 -9.72 -30.35 21.37
C ILE A 221 -8.26 -29.90 21.42
N ASP A 222 -7.60 -29.91 20.28
CA ASP A 222 -6.27 -29.33 20.09
C ASP A 222 -6.42 -28.12 19.15
N LEU A 223 -6.24 -26.91 19.69
CA LEU A 223 -6.36 -25.67 18.95
C LEU A 223 -4.98 -25.27 18.43
N LYS A 224 -4.79 -25.32 17.13
CA LYS A 224 -3.60 -24.81 16.45
C LYS A 224 -3.98 -23.59 15.63
N GLU A 225 -3.16 -22.55 15.70
CA GLU A 225 -3.30 -21.42 14.77
C GLU A 225 -2.88 -21.85 13.35
N GLY A 226 -3.77 -21.66 12.37
CA GLY A 226 -3.54 -21.94 10.97
C GLY A 226 -4.46 -23.02 10.38
N PHE A 227 -4.38 -23.20 9.06
CA PHE A 227 -5.05 -24.28 8.35
C PHE A 227 -4.06 -25.44 8.11
N GLU A 228 -4.38 -26.66 8.60
CA GLU A 228 -3.73 -27.87 8.12
C GLU A 228 -4.42 -28.33 6.82
N GLU A 229 -3.65 -28.65 5.79
CA GLU A 229 -4.18 -29.26 4.55
C GLU A 229 -4.80 -30.61 4.89
N GLY A 230 -6.13 -30.70 4.81
CA GLY A 230 -6.91 -31.93 5.06
C GLY A 230 -8.28 -31.71 5.71
N GLY A 231 -8.58 -30.50 6.15
CA GLY A 231 -9.92 -30.14 6.63
C GLY A 231 -10.94 -30.04 5.49
N ILE A 232 -12.19 -30.48 5.74
CA ILE A 232 -13.29 -30.38 4.77
C ILE A 232 -13.45 -28.91 4.36
N ALA A 233 -13.15 -28.60 3.11
CA ALA A 233 -13.32 -27.26 2.55
C ALA A 233 -14.79 -26.83 2.71
N PRO A 234 -15.09 -25.60 3.17
CA PRO A 234 -16.45 -25.10 3.16
C PRO A 234 -16.92 -25.05 1.71
N THR A 235 -18.06 -25.64 1.45
CA THR A 235 -18.72 -25.59 0.14
C THR A 235 -18.97 -24.11 -0.19
N ALA A 236 -18.22 -23.58 -1.14
CA ALA A 236 -18.40 -22.23 -1.64
C ALA A 236 -19.83 -22.08 -2.14
N VAL A 237 -20.52 -21.08 -1.59
CA VAL A 237 -21.80 -20.64 -2.16
C VAL A 237 -21.48 -20.17 -3.58
N SER A 238 -22.04 -20.87 -4.55
CA SER A 238 -21.85 -20.64 -5.97
C SER A 238 -22.26 -19.19 -6.29
N ALA A 239 -21.28 -18.29 -6.42
CA ALA A 239 -21.51 -17.05 -7.13
C ALA A 239 -21.79 -17.42 -8.59
N MET A 240 -22.87 -16.88 -9.15
CA MET A 240 -23.22 -17.08 -10.54
C MET A 240 -22.00 -16.86 -11.42
N ALA A 241 -21.62 -17.90 -12.16
CA ALA A 241 -20.52 -17.83 -13.10
C ALA A 241 -20.88 -16.82 -14.19
N SER A 242 -20.31 -15.62 -14.11
CA SER A 242 -20.19 -14.75 -15.26
C SER A 242 -19.17 -15.39 -16.21
N SER A 243 -19.55 -15.65 -17.45
CA SER A 243 -18.69 -16.25 -18.49
C SER A 243 -17.68 -15.24 -19.05
N GLY A 244 -17.15 -14.35 -18.22
CA GLY A 244 -16.18 -13.32 -18.59
C GLY A 244 -14.78 -13.64 -18.06
N GLN A 245 -13.77 -13.14 -18.74
CA GLN A 245 -12.39 -13.23 -18.29
C GLN A 245 -12.20 -12.33 -17.07
N GLU A 246 -11.71 -12.90 -15.97
CA GLU A 246 -11.48 -12.17 -14.73
C GLU A 246 -10.20 -11.34 -14.83
N ILE A 247 -10.30 -10.03 -14.53
CA ILE A 247 -9.15 -9.14 -14.44
C ILE A 247 -8.72 -9.07 -12.98
N LYS A 248 -7.49 -9.51 -12.69
CA LYS A 248 -6.92 -9.51 -11.34
C LYS A 248 -5.88 -8.42 -11.18
N ALA A 249 -5.98 -7.67 -10.08
CA ALA A 249 -4.90 -6.80 -9.67
C ALA A 249 -3.70 -7.64 -9.22
N GLY A 250 -2.51 -7.34 -9.73
CA GLY A 250 -1.27 -8.05 -9.36
C GLY A 250 -0.79 -7.77 -7.93
N LEU A 251 -1.38 -6.79 -7.26
CA LEU A 251 -1.06 -6.37 -5.89
C LEU A 251 -2.34 -5.99 -5.14
N PRO A 252 -2.39 -6.22 -3.83
CA PRO A 252 -3.44 -5.67 -2.99
C PRO A 252 -3.29 -4.14 -2.90
N GLY A 253 -4.41 -3.43 -3.01
CA GLY A 253 -4.46 -1.97 -2.96
C GLY A 253 -5.88 -1.46 -2.86
N SER A 254 -6.02 -0.15 -2.74
CA SER A 254 -7.32 0.51 -2.79
C SER A 254 -7.62 0.96 -4.22
N ILE A 255 -8.87 0.83 -4.66
CA ILE A 255 -9.28 1.40 -5.96
C ILE A 255 -9.16 2.92 -5.85
N PHE A 256 -8.27 3.48 -6.67
CA PHE A 256 -8.08 4.92 -6.77
C PHE A 256 -9.03 5.52 -7.81
N LYS A 257 -9.10 4.91 -8.98
CA LYS A 257 -9.95 5.37 -10.06
C LYS A 257 -10.39 4.22 -10.95
N VAL A 258 -11.66 4.19 -11.35
CA VAL A 258 -12.19 3.31 -12.40
C VAL A 258 -12.21 4.11 -13.70
N LEU A 259 -11.61 3.58 -14.76
CA LEU A 259 -11.39 4.26 -16.03
C LEU A 259 -12.44 3.90 -17.09
N VAL A 260 -13.22 2.84 -16.87
CA VAL A 260 -14.21 2.31 -17.80
C VAL A 260 -15.55 2.07 -17.12
N ASN A 261 -16.63 2.05 -17.87
CA ASN A 261 -17.96 1.75 -17.37
C ASN A 261 -18.43 0.37 -17.83
N VAL A 262 -19.45 -0.16 -17.18
CA VAL A 262 -20.07 -1.42 -17.60
C VAL A 262 -20.66 -1.26 -19.01
N GLY A 263 -20.21 -2.10 -19.93
CA GLY A 263 -20.60 -2.07 -21.34
C GLY A 263 -19.59 -1.42 -22.27
N ASP A 264 -18.55 -0.78 -21.75
CA ASP A 264 -17.48 -0.21 -22.57
C ASP A 264 -16.64 -1.34 -23.21
N SER A 265 -16.22 -1.13 -24.45
CA SER A 265 -15.27 -2.00 -25.14
C SER A 265 -13.85 -1.62 -24.73
N VAL A 266 -13.02 -2.59 -24.38
CA VAL A 266 -11.63 -2.38 -23.96
C VAL A 266 -10.68 -3.15 -24.87
N GLU A 267 -9.51 -2.56 -25.12
CA GLU A 267 -8.45 -3.18 -25.90
C GLU A 267 -7.45 -3.89 -24.96
N LYS A 268 -6.76 -4.90 -25.50
CA LYS A 268 -5.66 -5.56 -24.78
C LYS A 268 -4.62 -4.55 -24.30
N GLY A 269 -4.30 -4.60 -23.00
CA GLY A 269 -3.33 -3.67 -22.39
C GLY A 269 -3.92 -2.31 -22.02
N GLN A 270 -5.18 -2.03 -22.33
CA GLN A 270 -5.84 -0.80 -21.91
C GLN A 270 -6.06 -0.82 -20.38
N ALA A 271 -5.66 0.27 -19.70
CA ALA A 271 -5.90 0.43 -18.28
C ALA A 271 -7.41 0.56 -18.01
N VAL A 272 -7.96 -0.28 -17.14
CA VAL A 272 -9.38 -0.30 -16.76
C VAL A 272 -9.64 0.23 -15.37
N VAL A 273 -8.66 0.06 -14.47
CA VAL A 273 -8.71 0.55 -13.09
C VAL A 273 -7.32 1.02 -12.68
N ILE A 274 -7.25 2.10 -11.93
CA ILE A 274 -6.05 2.49 -11.21
C ILE A 274 -6.24 2.12 -9.74
N ILE A 275 -5.31 1.36 -9.20
CA ILE A 275 -5.24 1.05 -7.77
C ILE A 275 -4.14 1.87 -7.12
N GLU A 276 -4.38 2.38 -5.91
CA GLU A 276 -3.34 2.91 -5.04
C GLU A 276 -2.81 1.77 -4.17
N ALA A 277 -1.57 1.39 -4.39
CA ALA A 277 -0.85 0.43 -3.57
C ALA A 277 0.48 1.06 -3.14
N MET A 278 0.76 1.08 -1.84
CA MET A 278 2.03 1.57 -1.29
C MET A 278 2.36 3.03 -1.68
N LYS A 279 1.34 3.90 -1.77
CA LYS A 279 1.45 5.29 -2.24
C LYS A 279 1.93 5.41 -3.70
N MET A 280 1.72 4.37 -4.48
CA MET A 280 1.93 4.35 -5.92
C MET A 280 0.60 4.10 -6.62
N GLU A 281 0.39 4.79 -7.71
CA GLU A 281 -0.70 4.50 -8.63
C GLU A 281 -0.28 3.37 -9.56
N ILE A 282 -1.08 2.32 -9.62
CA ILE A 282 -0.80 1.13 -10.41
C ILE A 282 -1.98 0.88 -11.33
N GLU A 283 -1.72 0.89 -12.62
CA GLU A 283 -2.71 0.55 -13.63
C GLU A 283 -2.96 -0.96 -13.66
N VAL A 284 -4.23 -1.32 -13.66
CA VAL A 284 -4.70 -2.68 -13.90
C VAL A 284 -5.28 -2.69 -15.31
N ALA A 285 -4.64 -3.43 -16.19
CA ALA A 285 -4.97 -3.45 -17.61
C ALA A 285 -5.79 -4.68 -18.01
N ALA A 286 -6.55 -4.55 -19.09
CA ALA A 286 -7.27 -5.66 -19.70
C ALA A 286 -6.28 -6.70 -20.25
N PRO A 287 -6.44 -8.02 -19.96
CA PRO A 287 -5.49 -9.04 -20.35
C PRO A 287 -5.51 -9.39 -21.84
N GLU A 288 -6.65 -9.56 -22.44
CA GLU A 288 -6.86 -9.84 -23.89
C GLU A 288 -8.27 -9.44 -24.32
#